data_81b3127d55da088afff55be2420af280
#
_entry.id   81b3127d55da088afff55be2420af280
#
_cell.length_a   1.000
_cell.length_b   1.000
_cell.length_c   1.000
_cell.angle_alpha   90.00
_cell.angle_beta   90.00
_cell.angle_gamma   90.00
#
_symmetry.space_group_name_H-M   'P 1'
#
loop_
_entity.id
_entity.type
_entity.pdbx_description
1 polymer ?
#
loop_
_entity_poly.entity_id
_entity_poly.type
_entity_poly.pdbx_seq_one_letter_code
_entity_poly.pdbx_strand_id
1 'polypeptide(L)'
;MEEELKKRVKEYEIEDYVHFLGYQKNPYQYLSQTKVLLSMSKQEGFPGVYVEALSLGLPFISTDVGGAEELSQEGRFGQIIESNQEAAQAITNYMTSASNFNVDEASQFIQQFTITKQIEQVEKLLEE
;
A
#
# COMPACT_ATOMS: atom_id res chain seq x y z
N MET A 1 18.04 12.37 3.11
CA MET A 1 16.59 12.36 3.40
C MET A 1 16.24 11.71 4.74
N GLU A 2 16.89 10.60 5.08
CA GLU A 2 16.63 9.94 6.36
C GLU A 2 16.98 10.84 7.56
N GLU A 3 18.14 11.51 7.48
CA GLU A 3 18.57 12.42 8.55
C GLU A 3 17.59 13.58 8.74
N GLU A 4 17.05 14.10 7.65
CA GLU A 4 16.06 15.17 7.71
C GLU A 4 14.76 14.70 8.36
N LEU A 5 14.32 13.48 8.02
CA LEU A 5 13.12 12.89 8.61
C LEU A 5 13.31 12.63 10.10
N LYS A 6 14.47 12.13 10.50
CA LYS A 6 14.80 11.92 11.91
C LYS A 6 14.75 13.23 12.69
N LYS A 7 15.23 14.29 12.08
CA LYS A 7 15.19 15.62 12.69
C LYS A 7 13.76 16.09 12.91
N ARG A 8 12.89 15.89 11.90
CA ARG A 8 11.47 16.26 12.01
C ARG A 8 10.73 15.44 13.06
N VAL A 9 11.03 14.14 13.13
CA VAL A 9 10.46 13.26 14.15
C VAL A 9 10.80 13.78 15.53
N LYS A 10 12.04 14.22 15.74
CA LYS A 10 12.49 14.77 17.02
C LYS A 10 11.81 16.10 17.33
N GLU A 11 11.66 16.96 16.31
CA GLU A 11 10.99 18.25 16.48
C GLU A 11 9.53 18.08 16.89
N TYR A 12 8.84 17.06 16.38
CA TYR A 12 7.45 16.78 16.73
C TYR A 12 7.32 15.90 17.98
N GLU A 13 8.43 15.51 18.59
CA GLU A 13 8.46 14.72 19.81
C GLU A 13 7.70 13.38 19.66
N ILE A 14 7.90 12.70 18.51
CA ILE A 14 7.27 11.43 18.21
C ILE A 14 8.27 10.29 17.99
N GLU A 15 9.48 10.42 18.55
CA GLU A 15 10.55 9.42 18.38
C GLU A 15 10.11 8.02 18.81
N ASP A 16 9.29 7.92 19.84
CA ASP A 16 8.84 6.64 20.36
C ASP A 16 7.84 5.94 19.44
N TYR A 17 7.30 6.66 18.46
CA TYR A 17 6.26 6.15 17.57
C TYR A 17 6.74 5.90 16.15
N VAL A 18 7.95 6.34 15.81
CA VAL A 18 8.48 6.22 14.44
C VAL A 18 9.77 5.42 14.46
N HIS A 19 9.82 4.38 13.63
CA HIS A 19 10.98 3.48 13.54
C HIS A 19 11.52 3.50 12.12
N PHE A 20 12.81 3.80 11.98
CA PHE A 20 13.50 3.79 10.68
C PHE A 20 14.18 2.43 10.53
N LEU A 21 13.61 1.59 9.68
CA LEU A 21 14.08 0.21 9.53
C LEU A 21 15.26 0.07 8.56
N GLY A 22 15.49 1.09 7.72
CA GLY A 22 16.50 1.01 6.68
C GLY A 22 16.18 -0.09 5.67
N TYR A 23 17.20 -0.51 4.91
CA TYR A 23 17.01 -1.59 3.94
C TYR A 23 16.85 -2.92 4.67
N GLN A 24 15.83 -3.68 4.26
CA GLN A 24 15.54 -5.00 4.83
C GLN A 24 15.47 -6.03 3.70
N LYS A 25 16.12 -7.15 3.86
CA LYS A 25 16.09 -8.25 2.89
C LYS A 25 14.68 -8.83 2.76
N ASN A 26 13.96 -8.87 3.86
CA ASN A 26 12.60 -9.40 3.90
C ASN A 26 11.66 -8.42 4.58
N PRO A 27 11.17 -7.42 3.82
CA PRO A 27 10.25 -6.44 4.40
C PRO A 27 8.89 -7.03 4.80
N TYR A 28 8.55 -8.20 4.28
CA TYR A 28 7.27 -8.85 4.55
C TYR A 28 7.07 -9.18 6.02
N GLN A 29 8.14 -9.51 6.73
CA GLN A 29 8.02 -9.81 8.17
C GLN A 29 7.55 -8.59 8.96
N TYR A 30 7.89 -7.38 8.51
CA TYR A 30 7.41 -6.15 9.14
C TYR A 30 6.01 -5.81 8.64
N LEU A 31 5.81 -5.90 7.34
CA LEU A 31 4.53 -5.55 6.72
C LEU A 31 3.40 -6.44 7.24
N SER A 32 3.65 -7.73 7.47
CA SER A 32 2.64 -8.66 7.98
C SER A 32 2.14 -8.33 9.38
N GLN A 33 2.88 -7.51 10.12
CA GLN A 33 2.51 -7.11 11.47
C GLN A 33 1.86 -5.73 11.54
N THR A 34 1.65 -5.09 10.41
CA THR A 34 1.08 -3.75 10.33
C THR A 34 -0.42 -3.82 10.04
N LYS A 35 -1.08 -2.68 10.13
CA LYS A 35 -2.52 -2.58 9.86
C LYS A 35 -2.85 -1.95 8.52
N VAL A 36 -1.93 -1.18 7.97
CA VAL A 36 -2.15 -0.50 6.70
C VAL A 36 -0.80 -0.12 6.09
N LEU A 37 -0.73 -0.16 4.76
CA LEU A 37 0.43 0.31 4.01
C LEU A 37 0.15 1.72 3.48
N LEU A 38 1.08 2.63 3.67
CA LEU A 38 1.00 3.99 3.13
C LEU A 38 2.13 4.22 2.14
N SER A 39 1.79 4.70 0.94
CA SER A 39 2.78 5.12 -0.04
C SER A 39 2.39 6.47 -0.62
N MET A 40 3.31 7.43 -0.55
CA MET A 40 3.12 8.78 -1.05
C MET A 40 3.99 9.03 -2.28
N SER A 41 4.32 8.00 -3.04
CA SER A 41 5.15 8.09 -4.23
C SER A 41 4.54 9.03 -5.27
N LYS A 42 5.40 9.69 -6.04
CA LYS A 42 4.96 10.55 -7.13
C LYS A 42 4.83 9.78 -8.45
N GLN A 43 5.55 8.68 -8.57
CA GLN A 43 5.52 7.82 -9.74
C GLN A 43 5.76 6.38 -9.32
N GLU A 44 4.98 5.47 -9.92
CA GLU A 44 5.16 4.04 -9.75
C GLU A 44 4.97 3.38 -11.10
N GLY A 45 5.97 2.63 -11.55
CA GLY A 45 5.87 1.88 -12.81
C GLY A 45 4.96 0.68 -12.71
N PHE A 46 5.01 -0.02 -11.57
CA PHE A 46 4.19 -1.19 -11.31
C PHE A 46 3.80 -1.19 -9.83
N PRO A 47 2.54 -1.45 -9.52
CA PRO A 47 2.05 -1.36 -8.14
C PRO A 47 2.33 -2.64 -7.33
N GLY A 48 3.56 -3.17 -7.43
CA GLY A 48 3.93 -4.42 -6.76
C GLY A 48 3.75 -4.39 -5.26
N VAL A 49 4.06 -3.27 -4.62
CA VAL A 49 3.94 -3.14 -3.17
C VAL A 49 2.48 -3.24 -2.73
N TYR A 50 1.54 -2.74 -3.55
CA TYR A 50 0.11 -2.82 -3.22
C TYR A 50 -0.42 -4.23 -3.41
N VAL A 51 0.04 -4.93 -4.44
CA VAL A 51 -0.29 -6.35 -4.64
C VAL A 51 0.20 -7.16 -3.44
N GLU A 52 1.41 -6.89 -2.98
CA GLU A 52 1.97 -7.56 -1.81
C GLU A 52 1.17 -7.29 -0.55
N ALA A 53 0.77 -6.02 -0.34
CA ALA A 53 -0.04 -5.67 0.82
C ALA A 53 -1.36 -6.42 0.82
N LEU A 54 -2.07 -6.42 -0.30
CA LEU A 54 -3.35 -7.10 -0.41
C LEU A 54 -3.21 -8.62 -0.25
N SER A 55 -2.10 -9.19 -0.75
CA SER A 55 -1.81 -10.61 -0.56
C SER A 55 -1.61 -10.98 0.91
N LEU A 56 -1.12 -10.03 1.71
CA LEU A 56 -0.93 -10.21 3.15
C LEU A 56 -2.17 -9.82 3.96
N GLY A 57 -3.25 -9.45 3.28
CA GLY A 57 -4.49 -9.06 3.96
C GLY A 57 -4.46 -7.65 4.52
N LEU A 58 -3.69 -6.75 3.91
CA LEU A 58 -3.56 -5.37 4.36
C LEU A 58 -4.17 -4.39 3.36
N PRO A 59 -4.97 -3.42 3.83
CA PRO A 59 -5.38 -2.32 2.96
C PRO A 59 -4.19 -1.38 2.70
N PHE A 60 -4.32 -0.57 1.65
CA PHE A 60 -3.28 0.41 1.35
C PHE A 60 -3.88 1.81 1.18
N ILE A 61 -3.03 2.81 1.39
CA ILE A 61 -3.33 4.21 1.12
C ILE A 61 -2.26 4.69 0.16
N SER A 62 -2.65 5.31 -0.93
CA SER A 62 -1.73 5.69 -1.99
C SER A 62 -2.13 6.97 -2.68
N THR A 63 -1.14 7.73 -3.13
CA THR A 63 -1.36 8.75 -4.14
C THR A 63 -1.80 8.06 -5.44
N ASP A 64 -2.39 8.82 -6.36
CA ASP A 64 -2.87 8.26 -7.64
C ASP A 64 -1.70 8.02 -8.58
N VAL A 65 -1.09 6.84 -8.46
CA VAL A 65 0.08 6.45 -9.26
C VAL A 65 -0.08 5.03 -9.78
N GLY A 66 0.45 4.78 -10.98
CA GLY A 66 0.46 3.45 -11.58
C GLY A 66 -0.92 2.83 -11.63
N GLY A 67 -1.06 1.59 -11.17
CA GLY A 67 -2.33 0.87 -11.12
C GLY A 67 -3.03 0.92 -9.77
N ALA A 68 -2.68 1.91 -8.92
CA ALA A 68 -3.22 1.97 -7.55
C ALA A 68 -4.73 2.06 -7.52
N GLU A 69 -5.33 2.89 -8.40
CA GLU A 69 -6.78 3.04 -8.43
C GLU A 69 -7.49 1.74 -8.79
N GLU A 70 -6.94 1.01 -9.79
CA GLU A 70 -7.49 -0.28 -10.18
C GLU A 70 -7.45 -1.27 -9.00
N LEU A 71 -6.34 -1.32 -8.28
CA LEU A 71 -6.18 -2.21 -7.15
C LEU A 71 -7.03 -1.81 -5.96
N SER A 72 -7.39 -0.52 -5.84
CA SER A 72 -8.22 -0.05 -4.73
C SER A 72 -9.67 -0.54 -4.83
N GLN A 73 -10.13 -0.87 -6.04
CA GLN A 73 -11.51 -1.31 -6.31
C GLN A 73 -12.52 -0.35 -5.69
N GLU A 74 -12.42 0.91 -6.08
CA GLU A 74 -13.33 1.97 -5.63
C GLU A 74 -13.34 2.15 -4.10
N GLY A 75 -12.20 1.96 -3.49
CA GLY A 75 -12.04 2.16 -2.05
C GLY A 75 -12.25 0.92 -1.20
N ARG A 76 -12.55 -0.22 -1.81
CA ARG A 76 -12.77 -1.46 -1.04
C ARG A 76 -11.48 -1.99 -0.41
N PHE A 77 -10.37 -1.92 -1.14
CA PHE A 77 -9.11 -2.52 -0.71
C PHE A 77 -8.02 -1.50 -0.45
N GLY A 78 -8.23 -0.26 -0.87
CA GLY A 78 -7.27 0.80 -0.65
C GLY A 78 -7.94 2.14 -0.88
N GLN A 79 -7.28 3.19 -0.46
CA GLN A 79 -7.79 4.55 -0.63
C GLN A 79 -6.77 5.39 -1.39
N ILE A 80 -7.25 6.06 -2.44
CA ILE A 80 -6.43 7.00 -3.21
C ILE A 80 -6.57 8.37 -2.58
N ILE A 81 -5.46 9.05 -2.35
CA ILE A 81 -5.42 10.34 -1.67
C ILE A 81 -4.66 11.36 -2.51
N GLU A 82 -4.95 12.64 -2.27
CA GLU A 82 -4.30 13.74 -3.01
C GLU A 82 -3.51 14.68 -2.11
N SER A 83 -3.60 14.52 -0.79
CA SER A 83 -2.92 15.40 0.15
C SER A 83 -2.50 14.68 1.41
N ASN A 84 -1.57 15.30 2.14
CA ASN A 84 -1.15 14.77 3.44
C ASN A 84 -2.31 14.71 4.44
N GLN A 85 -3.22 15.67 4.35
CA GLN A 85 -4.38 15.72 5.24
C GLN A 85 -5.31 14.53 4.97
N GLU A 86 -5.56 14.21 3.70
CA GLU A 86 -6.36 13.05 3.33
C GLU A 86 -5.68 11.76 3.76
N ALA A 87 -4.35 11.69 3.66
CA ALA A 87 -3.58 10.53 4.11
C ALA A 87 -3.77 10.31 5.61
N ALA A 88 -3.65 11.37 6.40
CA ALA A 88 -3.82 11.29 7.85
C ALA A 88 -5.23 10.81 8.22
N GLN A 89 -6.25 11.32 7.53
CA GLN A 89 -7.64 10.89 7.78
C GLN A 89 -7.82 9.43 7.41
N ALA A 90 -7.27 8.99 6.29
CA ALA A 90 -7.36 7.59 5.85
C ALA A 90 -6.68 6.66 6.85
N ILE A 91 -5.52 7.03 7.37
CA ILE A 91 -4.83 6.25 8.39
C ILE A 91 -5.72 6.11 9.62
N THR A 92 -6.28 7.20 10.09
CA THR A 92 -7.17 7.19 11.26
C THR A 92 -8.35 6.24 11.03
N ASN A 93 -8.96 6.28 9.86
CA ASN A 93 -10.09 5.41 9.56
C ASN A 93 -9.73 3.93 9.64
N TYR A 94 -8.57 3.54 9.10
CA TYR A 94 -8.13 2.15 9.17
C TYR A 94 -7.73 1.73 10.59
N MET A 95 -7.14 2.64 11.34
CA MET A 95 -6.69 2.34 12.71
C MET A 95 -7.82 2.25 13.72
N THR A 96 -8.95 2.90 13.45
CA THR A 96 -10.09 2.93 14.39
C THR A 96 -11.22 1.99 13.99
N SER A 97 -10.98 1.07 13.07
CA SER A 97 -11.96 0.09 12.60
C SER A 97 -13.17 0.72 11.90
N ALA A 98 -13.04 1.95 11.43
CA ALA A 98 -14.09 2.60 10.63
C ALA A 98 -14.11 2.10 9.19
N SER A 99 -13.15 1.27 8.82
CA SER A 99 -13.00 0.74 7.47
C SER A 99 -13.83 -0.52 7.27
N ASN A 100 -14.35 -0.70 6.05
CA ASN A 100 -15.06 -1.91 5.63
C ASN A 100 -14.14 -2.90 4.93
N PHE A 101 -12.83 -2.80 5.16
CA PHE A 101 -11.86 -3.68 4.52
C PHE A 101 -12.11 -5.13 4.93
N ASN A 102 -12.24 -5.99 3.92
CA ASN A 102 -12.47 -7.42 4.12
C ASN A 102 -11.28 -8.21 3.59
N VAL A 103 -10.59 -8.90 4.49
CA VAL A 103 -9.36 -9.63 4.17
C VAL A 103 -9.62 -10.74 3.13
N ASP A 104 -10.71 -11.48 3.28
CA ASP A 104 -11.02 -12.58 2.38
C ASP A 104 -11.34 -12.10 0.97
N GLU A 105 -12.11 -11.02 0.86
CA GLU A 105 -12.42 -10.42 -0.45
C GLU A 105 -11.17 -9.90 -1.13
N ALA A 106 -10.29 -9.25 -0.38
CA ALA A 106 -9.03 -8.74 -0.91
C ALA A 106 -8.14 -9.87 -1.42
N SER A 107 -8.04 -10.95 -0.65
CA SER A 107 -7.24 -12.11 -1.02
C SER A 107 -7.77 -12.75 -2.32
N GLN A 108 -9.07 -12.92 -2.43
CA GLN A 108 -9.69 -13.48 -3.64
C GLN A 108 -9.47 -12.57 -4.84
N PHE A 109 -9.65 -11.27 -4.65
CA PHE A 109 -9.44 -10.29 -5.72
C PHE A 109 -8.00 -10.33 -6.23
N ILE A 110 -7.02 -10.34 -5.33
CA ILE A 110 -5.62 -10.25 -5.75
C ILE A 110 -5.15 -11.53 -6.44
N GLN A 111 -5.66 -12.70 -6.04
CA GLN A 111 -5.36 -13.94 -6.71
C GLN A 111 -5.87 -13.90 -8.15
N GLN A 112 -7.11 -13.48 -8.35
CA GLN A 112 -7.70 -13.38 -9.67
C GLN A 112 -7.01 -12.31 -10.52
N PHE A 113 -6.67 -11.18 -9.93
CA PHE A 113 -5.94 -10.11 -10.60
C PHE A 113 -4.60 -10.61 -11.13
N THR A 114 -3.85 -11.32 -10.29
CA THR A 114 -2.53 -11.84 -10.65
C THR A 114 -2.63 -12.85 -11.79
N ILE A 115 -3.59 -13.75 -11.74
CA ILE A 115 -3.83 -14.75 -12.79
C ILE A 115 -4.17 -14.05 -14.11
N THR A 116 -5.08 -13.08 -14.05
CA THR A 116 -5.49 -12.33 -15.23
C THR A 116 -4.32 -11.61 -15.90
N LYS A 117 -3.47 -10.96 -15.09
CA LYS A 117 -2.30 -10.26 -15.62
C LYS A 117 -1.29 -11.22 -16.25
N GLN A 118 -1.10 -12.39 -15.67
CA GLN A 118 -0.23 -13.41 -16.25
C GLN A 118 -0.75 -13.89 -17.60
N ILE A 119 -2.06 -14.12 -17.71
CA ILE A 119 -2.70 -14.54 -18.96
C ILE A 119 -2.54 -13.47 -20.03
N GLU A 120 -2.76 -12.20 -19.68
CA GLU A 120 -2.58 -11.09 -20.61
C GLU A 120 -1.16 -11.03 -21.16
N GLN A 121 -0.17 -11.25 -20.31
CA GLN A 121 1.23 -11.26 -20.73
C GLN A 121 1.53 -12.38 -21.71
N VAL A 122 0.99 -13.56 -21.47
CA VAL A 122 1.16 -14.71 -22.36
C VAL A 122 0.50 -14.44 -23.72
N GLU A 123 -0.74 -13.94 -23.71
CA GLU A 123 -1.44 -13.58 -24.95
C GLU A 123 -0.67 -12.56 -25.77
N LYS A 124 -0.09 -11.57 -25.10
CA LYS A 124 0.70 -10.54 -25.76
C LYS A 124 1.94 -11.14 -26.45
N LEU A 125 2.60 -12.10 -25.80
CA LEU A 125 3.73 -12.81 -26.39
C LEU A 125 3.34 -13.61 -27.62
N LEU A 126 2.15 -14.21 -27.59
CA LEU A 126 1.66 -15.02 -28.71
C LEU A 126 1.28 -14.17 -29.93
N GLU A 127 0.96 -12.90 -29.74
CA GLU A 127 0.63 -11.99 -30.82
C GLU A 127 1.87 -11.48 -31.55
N GLU A 128 3.04 -11.58 -30.95
CA GLU A 128 4.30 -11.20 -31.58
C GLU A 128 4.79 -12.32 -32.51
#